data_06bbdf26cd34cf7744246d781b852a42
#
_entry.id   06bbdf26cd34cf7744246d781b852a42
#
_cell.length_a   1.000
_cell.length_b   1.000
_cell.length_c   1.000
_cell.angle_alpha   90.00
_cell.angle_beta   90.00
_cell.angle_gamma   90.00
#
_symmetry.space_group_name_H-M   'P 1'
#
loop_
_entity.id
_entity.type
_entity.pdbx_description
1 polymer ?
#
loop_
_entity_poly.entity_id
_entity_poly.type
_entity_poly.pdbx_seq_one_letter_code
_entity_poly.pdbx_strand_id
1 'polypeptide(L)'
;MLNFNAYLATYTKPIPNDPVDKVIRNFFSPSSNYTDMSDATRLFTIDKLARDAIPCLKQRYQAGRVNYKTTGCFMADLILYISLIVILGLVFARTIMAVWYAFVGSRRLASTPPPPGKFSATGMRRPRPKSHVAMPDGATHENSMGVAPWAQKGIVTPTPASSKNLPNNNVSLMTPASMTPEDIGNDPYIVCLVTCYSEGLDGISATLSSLSATEYPTNRKLIFVVADGMITGKGESMSTPDVCVSLMTPDMRFGTPTPMKYRSVSSGKKAQNMALVYAGHYQDPSGGESVPMVVVVKCGMPEEAAGQKAGNRGKRDSQMVLMSFFQHVTYNDPMSPLDYDLFRKIHALMGVTPDFFEMVLMVDADTKVHPPALRYLANAMLNDHRIMGACGETRIQNKLQSWVTAIQVFEYFISHHQVKAFEAVFGGVTCLPGCFSMYRIKARKPGFDDWIPVIVKQDIIREYSQTIVTTLHQKNLLLLGEDRFLSTLMLRTFPHRRMVFVPHAVCHTEVPHTLRMLLSQRRRWINSTVHNLMELLLVRDLCGTFCFSMQFVVLMDLIGTCLLYTSDAADDTPC
;
A
#
# COMPACT_ATOMS: atom_id res chain seq x y z
N MET A 1 -53.48 11.49 -29.12
CA MET A 1 -54.59 11.26 -28.15
C MET A 1 -55.86 10.97 -28.94
N LEU A 2 -56.62 9.99 -28.48
CA LEU A 2 -57.92 9.64 -28.99
C LEU A 2 -59.00 10.18 -28.04
N ASN A 3 -60.08 10.76 -28.58
CA ASN A 3 -61.21 11.23 -27.79
C ASN A 3 -62.23 10.09 -27.66
N PHE A 4 -62.08 9.25 -26.66
CA PHE A 4 -63.06 8.16 -26.42
C PHE A 4 -64.43 8.63 -25.96
N ASN A 5 -64.55 9.83 -25.36
CA ASN A 5 -65.83 10.43 -25.01
C ASN A 5 -66.65 10.77 -26.28
N ALA A 6 -65.96 11.26 -27.32
CA ALA A 6 -66.60 11.50 -28.61
C ALA A 6 -67.04 10.17 -29.29
N TYR A 7 -66.28 9.09 -29.13
CA TYR A 7 -66.68 7.78 -29.59
C TYR A 7 -67.93 7.29 -28.86
N LEU A 8 -67.94 7.35 -27.53
CA LEU A 8 -69.09 6.93 -26.72
C LEU A 8 -70.34 7.76 -26.94
N ALA A 9 -70.20 9.06 -27.25
CA ALA A 9 -71.28 9.93 -27.64
C ALA A 9 -71.88 9.54 -29.02
N THR A 10 -71.03 9.04 -29.92
CA THR A 10 -71.49 8.58 -31.27
C THR A 10 -72.19 7.22 -31.20
N TYR A 11 -71.64 6.33 -30.36
CA TYR A 11 -72.18 4.96 -30.15
C TYR A 11 -72.69 4.79 -28.73
N THR A 12 -73.89 5.28 -28.49
CA THR A 12 -74.53 5.27 -27.14
C THR A 12 -74.86 3.86 -26.62
N LYS A 13 -75.13 2.89 -27.51
CA LYS A 13 -75.36 1.51 -27.18
C LYS A 13 -74.15 0.66 -27.50
N PRO A 14 -73.84 -0.41 -26.68
CA PRO A 14 -72.77 -1.34 -27.00
C PRO A 14 -72.97 -2.01 -28.37
N ILE A 15 -71.89 -2.07 -29.16
CA ILE A 15 -71.91 -2.79 -30.46
C ILE A 15 -71.69 -4.29 -30.16
N PRO A 16 -72.68 -5.16 -30.53
CA PRO A 16 -72.55 -6.59 -30.24
C PRO A 16 -71.36 -7.18 -31.04
N ASN A 17 -70.53 -7.94 -30.34
CA ASN A 17 -69.35 -8.64 -30.90
C ASN A 17 -68.21 -7.76 -31.43
N ASP A 18 -68.17 -6.46 -31.15
CA ASP A 18 -67.03 -5.63 -31.52
C ASP A 18 -65.96 -5.59 -30.38
N PRO A 19 -64.80 -6.14 -30.61
CA PRO A 19 -63.74 -6.13 -29.63
C PRO A 19 -63.21 -4.72 -29.30
N VAL A 20 -63.25 -3.78 -30.25
CA VAL A 20 -62.80 -2.40 -30.06
C VAL A 20 -63.72 -1.63 -29.14
N ASP A 21 -65.06 -1.73 -29.34
CA ASP A 21 -66.04 -1.11 -28.45
C ASP A 21 -65.95 -1.69 -27.04
N LYS A 22 -65.73 -3.01 -26.94
CA LYS A 22 -65.53 -3.68 -25.64
C LYS A 22 -64.30 -3.16 -24.90
N VAL A 23 -63.17 -2.96 -25.57
CA VAL A 23 -61.93 -2.42 -24.97
C VAL A 23 -62.16 -0.96 -24.53
N ILE A 24 -62.81 -0.12 -25.34
CA ILE A 24 -63.08 1.28 -25.01
C ILE A 24 -64.05 1.38 -23.81
N ARG A 25 -65.13 0.63 -23.77
CA ARG A 25 -66.07 0.65 -22.65
C ARG A 25 -65.51 0.07 -21.36
N ASN A 26 -64.68 -0.99 -21.46
CA ASN A 26 -64.00 -1.51 -20.29
C ASN A 26 -63.03 -0.50 -19.67
N PHE A 27 -62.45 0.38 -20.49
CA PHE A 27 -61.57 1.46 -19.99
C PHE A 27 -62.32 2.42 -19.09
N PHE A 28 -63.58 2.74 -19.39
CA PHE A 28 -64.46 3.64 -18.63
C PHE A 28 -65.39 2.94 -17.63
N SER A 29 -65.25 1.63 -17.44
CA SER A 29 -66.07 0.88 -16.49
C SER A 29 -65.74 1.31 -15.05
N PRO A 30 -66.72 1.42 -14.15
CA PRO A 30 -66.49 1.76 -12.73
C PRO A 30 -65.62 0.76 -11.99
N SER A 31 -65.48 -0.47 -12.55
CA SER A 31 -64.61 -1.53 -12.04
C SER A 31 -63.16 -1.44 -12.54
N SER A 32 -62.87 -0.52 -13.47
CA SER A 32 -61.53 -0.28 -13.95
C SER A 32 -60.78 0.71 -13.07
N ASN A 33 -59.52 0.42 -12.78
CA ASN A 33 -58.65 1.36 -12.02
C ASN A 33 -58.16 2.55 -12.90
N TYR A 34 -58.81 2.82 -14.03
CA TYR A 34 -58.42 3.86 -14.97
C TYR A 34 -59.28 5.11 -14.76
N THR A 35 -58.67 6.27 -14.78
CA THR A 35 -59.29 7.59 -14.72
C THR A 35 -59.28 8.24 -16.10
N ASP A 36 -60.04 9.33 -16.32
CA ASP A 36 -60.11 10.05 -17.59
C ASP A 36 -58.75 10.51 -18.15
N MET A 37 -57.72 10.56 -17.31
CA MET A 37 -56.34 10.95 -17.69
C MET A 37 -55.40 9.74 -17.87
N SER A 38 -55.88 8.50 -17.72
CA SER A 38 -55.06 7.29 -17.82
C SER A 38 -54.68 6.93 -19.24
N ASP A 39 -53.56 6.25 -19.41
CA ASP A 39 -53.04 5.77 -20.69
C ASP A 39 -53.67 4.42 -21.07
N ALA A 40 -54.47 4.39 -22.13
CA ALA A 40 -55.12 3.19 -22.64
C ALA A 40 -54.21 2.35 -23.60
N THR A 41 -52.97 2.80 -23.88
CA THR A 41 -52.08 2.16 -24.86
C THR A 41 -51.88 0.69 -24.59
N ARG A 42 -51.74 0.29 -23.36
CA ARG A 42 -51.54 -1.11 -22.95
C ARG A 42 -52.74 -2.01 -23.32
N LEU A 43 -53.97 -1.51 -23.15
CA LEU A 43 -55.17 -2.26 -23.50
C LEU A 43 -55.28 -2.50 -25.00
N PHE A 44 -54.92 -1.49 -25.80
CA PHE A 44 -54.90 -1.60 -27.27
C PHE A 44 -53.74 -2.44 -27.78
N THR A 45 -52.65 -2.62 -27.04
CA THR A 45 -51.52 -3.46 -27.45
C THR A 45 -51.72 -4.94 -27.18
N ILE A 46 -52.55 -5.30 -26.20
CA ILE A 46 -52.85 -6.70 -25.83
C ILE A 46 -53.74 -7.36 -26.90
N ASP A 47 -54.77 -6.66 -27.39
CA ASP A 47 -55.68 -7.20 -28.36
C ASP A 47 -55.25 -6.80 -29.78
N LYS A 48 -55.03 -7.79 -30.68
CA LYS A 48 -54.58 -7.58 -32.04
C LYS A 48 -55.62 -6.82 -32.87
N LEU A 49 -56.91 -7.14 -32.73
CA LEU A 49 -57.98 -6.43 -33.45
C LEU A 49 -58.14 -5.00 -33.01
N ALA A 50 -58.03 -4.72 -31.74
CA ALA A 50 -58.02 -3.36 -31.20
C ALA A 50 -56.80 -2.56 -31.68
N ARG A 51 -55.64 -3.17 -31.79
CA ARG A 51 -54.41 -2.56 -32.35
C ARG A 51 -54.58 -2.19 -33.81
N ASP A 52 -55.12 -3.08 -34.63
CA ASP A 52 -55.31 -2.87 -36.05
C ASP A 52 -56.39 -1.79 -36.33
N ALA A 53 -57.29 -1.51 -35.38
CA ALA A 53 -58.28 -0.45 -35.44
C ALA A 53 -57.75 0.95 -35.09
N ILE A 54 -56.55 1.05 -34.52
CA ILE A 54 -55.96 2.36 -34.11
C ILE A 54 -55.87 3.36 -35.25
N PRO A 55 -55.48 3.00 -36.51
CA PRO A 55 -55.44 3.96 -37.62
C PRO A 55 -56.81 4.54 -37.93
N CYS A 56 -57.86 3.70 -37.94
CA CYS A 56 -59.23 4.14 -38.19
C CYS A 56 -59.76 5.06 -37.07
N LEU A 57 -59.50 4.69 -35.82
CA LEU A 57 -59.85 5.52 -34.65
C LEU A 57 -59.12 6.88 -34.66
N LYS A 58 -57.87 6.90 -35.09
CA LYS A 58 -57.10 8.14 -35.24
C LYS A 58 -57.72 9.04 -36.30
N GLN A 59 -58.13 8.51 -37.41
CA GLN A 59 -58.71 9.30 -38.51
C GLN A 59 -60.02 9.99 -38.10
N ARG A 60 -60.81 9.38 -37.23
CA ARG A 60 -62.14 9.90 -36.87
C ARG A 60 -62.24 10.59 -35.48
N TYR A 61 -61.48 10.11 -34.52
CA TYR A 61 -61.55 10.54 -33.12
C TYR A 61 -60.24 11.12 -32.56
N GLN A 62 -59.37 11.66 -33.43
CA GLN A 62 -58.12 12.29 -32.96
C GLN A 62 -58.43 13.61 -32.25
N ALA A 63 -58.15 13.68 -30.95
CA ALA A 63 -58.28 14.91 -30.15
C ALA A 63 -57.04 15.79 -30.21
N GLY A 64 -55.86 15.20 -30.49
CA GLY A 64 -54.61 15.95 -30.58
C GLY A 64 -53.42 15.03 -30.72
N ARG A 65 -52.23 15.61 -30.88
CA ARG A 65 -50.95 14.91 -30.85
C ARG A 65 -50.28 15.14 -29.51
N VAL A 66 -49.81 14.09 -28.86
CA VAL A 66 -48.92 14.20 -27.72
C VAL A 66 -47.53 14.51 -28.25
N ASN A 67 -46.96 15.59 -27.85
CA ASN A 67 -45.54 15.83 -28.10
C ASN A 67 -44.75 14.85 -27.21
N TYR A 68 -44.19 13.82 -27.82
CA TYR A 68 -43.34 12.83 -27.14
C TYR A 68 -42.07 13.44 -26.55
N LYS A 69 -41.64 14.56 -27.10
CA LYS A 69 -40.53 15.34 -26.60
C LYS A 69 -41.03 16.69 -26.10
N THR A 70 -41.34 16.75 -24.84
CA THR A 70 -41.53 18.05 -24.16
C THR A 70 -40.19 18.76 -24.02
N THR A 71 -40.18 20.08 -23.85
CA THR A 71 -38.95 20.84 -23.60
C THR A 71 -38.18 20.29 -22.39
N GLY A 72 -38.90 19.82 -21.36
CA GLY A 72 -38.30 19.20 -20.19
C GLY A 72 -37.60 17.87 -20.51
N CYS A 73 -38.22 16.98 -21.30
CA CYS A 73 -37.59 15.73 -21.73
C CYS A 73 -36.34 16.01 -22.61
N PHE A 74 -36.40 17.00 -23.50
CA PHE A 74 -35.22 17.37 -24.30
C PHE A 74 -34.07 17.86 -23.42
N MET A 75 -34.35 18.70 -22.41
CA MET A 75 -33.33 19.18 -21.50
C MET A 75 -32.76 18.06 -20.63
N ALA A 76 -33.60 17.13 -20.17
CA ALA A 76 -33.15 15.95 -19.40
C ALA A 76 -32.23 15.03 -20.23
N ASP A 77 -32.63 14.74 -21.49
CA ASP A 77 -31.80 13.97 -22.42
C ASP A 77 -30.47 14.67 -22.70
N LEU A 78 -30.48 15.99 -22.93
CA LEU A 78 -29.28 16.78 -23.18
C LEU A 78 -28.32 16.74 -22.00
N ILE A 79 -28.80 16.92 -20.78
CA ILE A 79 -27.99 16.83 -19.54
C ILE A 79 -27.41 15.43 -19.40
N LEU A 80 -28.21 14.38 -19.65
CA LEU A 80 -27.76 12.99 -19.57
C LEU A 80 -26.65 12.71 -20.58
N TYR A 81 -26.80 13.13 -21.85
CA TYR A 81 -25.75 12.92 -22.85
C TYR A 81 -24.49 13.72 -22.57
N ILE A 82 -24.60 14.97 -22.11
CA ILE A 82 -23.44 15.78 -21.74
C ILE A 82 -22.72 15.14 -20.56
N SER A 83 -23.44 14.74 -19.52
CA SER A 83 -22.83 14.08 -18.35
C SER A 83 -22.17 12.76 -18.72
N LEU A 84 -22.79 11.96 -19.60
CA LEU A 84 -22.21 10.71 -20.10
C LEU A 84 -20.91 10.96 -20.88
N ILE A 85 -20.90 11.93 -21.78
CA ILE A 85 -19.72 12.31 -22.57
C ILE A 85 -18.59 12.80 -21.65
N VAL A 86 -18.91 13.62 -20.66
CA VAL A 86 -17.92 14.11 -19.68
C VAL A 86 -17.34 12.97 -18.87
N ILE A 87 -18.18 12.07 -18.33
CA ILE A 87 -17.74 10.93 -17.54
C ILE A 87 -16.86 9.99 -18.37
N LEU A 88 -17.32 9.59 -19.56
CA LEU A 88 -16.55 8.72 -20.45
C LEU A 88 -15.24 9.40 -20.90
N GLY A 89 -15.28 10.69 -21.20
CA GLY A 89 -14.10 11.48 -21.56
C GLY A 89 -13.06 11.51 -20.43
N LEU A 90 -13.49 11.71 -19.19
CA LEU A 90 -12.60 11.68 -18.01
C LEU A 90 -11.99 10.31 -17.80
N VAL A 91 -12.79 9.23 -17.88
CA VAL A 91 -12.29 7.85 -17.74
C VAL A 91 -11.28 7.54 -18.85
N PHE A 92 -11.56 7.92 -20.07
CA PHE A 92 -10.68 7.71 -21.23
C PHE A 92 -9.37 8.50 -21.10
N ALA A 93 -9.44 9.77 -20.73
CA ALA A 93 -8.26 10.61 -20.49
C ALA A 93 -7.38 10.04 -19.36
N ARG A 94 -7.99 9.60 -18.26
CA ARG A 94 -7.30 8.94 -17.15
C ARG A 94 -6.58 7.67 -17.60
N THR A 95 -7.24 6.85 -18.42
CA THR A 95 -6.65 5.62 -18.95
C THR A 95 -5.47 5.89 -19.88
N ILE A 96 -5.60 6.87 -20.81
CA ILE A 96 -4.51 7.26 -21.71
C ILE A 96 -3.30 7.76 -20.91
N MET A 97 -3.51 8.62 -19.91
CA MET A 97 -2.42 9.12 -19.07
C MET A 97 -1.73 7.99 -18.28
N ALA A 98 -2.50 7.04 -17.74
CA ALA A 98 -1.94 5.87 -17.04
C ALA A 98 -1.10 4.99 -17.98
N VAL A 99 -1.59 4.72 -19.18
CA VAL A 99 -0.87 3.95 -20.21
C VAL A 99 0.40 4.68 -20.64
N TRP A 100 0.31 5.99 -20.90
CA TRP A 100 1.48 6.80 -21.24
C TRP A 100 2.56 6.74 -20.15
N TYR A 101 2.17 6.87 -18.87
CA TYR A 101 3.10 6.75 -17.75
C TYR A 101 3.74 5.37 -17.69
N ALA A 102 2.97 4.29 -17.82
CA ALA A 102 3.47 2.93 -17.76
C ALA A 102 4.50 2.64 -18.87
N PHE A 103 4.30 3.17 -20.08
CA PHE A 103 5.21 2.90 -21.22
C PHE A 103 6.36 3.89 -21.36
N VAL A 104 6.19 5.14 -20.95
CA VAL A 104 7.18 6.22 -21.17
C VAL A 104 7.77 6.72 -19.87
N GLY A 105 6.93 7.17 -18.93
CA GLY A 105 7.39 7.82 -17.70
C GLY A 105 8.15 6.86 -16.76
N SER A 106 7.66 5.65 -16.61
CA SER A 106 8.23 4.67 -15.69
C SER A 106 9.54 4.04 -16.18
N ARG A 107 9.78 3.97 -17.50
CA ARG A 107 11.02 3.39 -18.05
C ARG A 107 12.28 4.11 -17.58
N ARG A 108 12.22 5.44 -17.47
CA ARG A 108 13.35 6.23 -16.96
C ARG A 108 13.63 5.97 -15.48
N LEU A 109 12.60 5.71 -14.70
CA LEU A 109 12.74 5.41 -13.28
C LEU A 109 13.31 3.99 -13.05
N ALA A 110 12.87 3.01 -13.81
CA ALA A 110 13.29 1.63 -13.67
C ALA A 110 14.65 1.32 -14.32
N SER A 111 15.20 2.24 -15.15
CA SER A 111 16.48 2.05 -15.82
C SER A 111 17.64 1.97 -14.83
N THR A 112 18.70 1.27 -15.21
CA THR A 112 19.93 1.20 -14.40
C THR A 112 20.51 2.61 -14.18
N PRO A 113 20.84 2.97 -12.95
CA PRO A 113 21.44 4.27 -12.65
C PRO A 113 22.80 4.40 -13.35
N PRO A 114 23.19 5.60 -13.79
CA PRO A 114 24.51 5.81 -14.38
C PRO A 114 25.61 5.50 -13.35
N PRO A 115 26.74 4.90 -13.78
CA PRO A 115 27.83 4.59 -12.88
C PRO A 115 28.33 5.84 -12.15
N PRO A 116 28.81 5.72 -10.89
CA PRO A 116 29.33 6.85 -10.13
C PRO A 116 30.47 7.51 -10.90
N GLY A 117 30.34 8.81 -11.19
CA GLY A 117 31.33 9.59 -11.93
C GLY A 117 30.95 10.02 -13.34
N LYS A 118 29.88 9.50 -13.96
CA LYS A 118 29.32 10.03 -15.21
C LYS A 118 28.25 11.10 -14.92
N PHE A 119 28.22 12.15 -15.73
CA PHE A 119 27.20 13.21 -15.62
C PHE A 119 25.79 12.61 -15.67
N SER A 120 24.99 12.88 -14.65
CA SER A 120 23.53 12.70 -14.76
C SER A 120 23.00 13.63 -15.86
N ALA A 121 22.02 13.19 -16.63
CA ALA A 121 21.36 14.00 -17.68
C ALA A 121 20.75 15.33 -17.17
N THR A 122 20.74 15.56 -15.86
CA THR A 122 20.34 16.78 -15.18
C THR A 122 21.51 17.74 -14.86
N GLY A 123 22.70 17.49 -15.37
CA GLY A 123 23.85 18.42 -15.26
C GLY A 123 24.49 18.54 -13.85
N MET A 124 24.01 17.82 -12.86
CA MET A 124 24.62 17.82 -11.54
C MET A 124 25.71 16.74 -11.45
N ARG A 125 26.96 17.16 -11.37
CA ARG A 125 28.06 16.29 -10.92
C ARG A 125 27.69 15.73 -9.54
N ARG A 126 27.73 14.39 -9.41
CA ARG A 126 27.82 13.80 -8.06
C ARG A 126 29.13 14.32 -7.45
N PRO A 127 29.11 15.06 -6.31
CA PRO A 127 30.34 15.42 -5.64
C PRO A 127 31.08 14.14 -5.26
N ARG A 128 32.37 14.07 -5.55
CA ARG A 128 33.24 13.07 -4.92
C ARG A 128 33.11 13.25 -3.41
N PRO A 129 32.96 12.18 -2.62
CA PRO A 129 33.04 12.31 -1.17
C PRO A 129 34.40 12.93 -0.84
N LYS A 130 34.41 14.16 -0.39
CA LYS A 130 35.56 14.73 0.26
C LYS A 130 35.60 14.13 1.65
N SER A 131 36.55 13.25 1.90
CA SER A 131 36.97 12.88 3.24
C SER A 131 37.31 14.15 3.98
N HIS A 132 36.69 14.41 5.10
CA HIS A 132 36.82 15.51 6.03
C HIS A 132 35.76 16.61 5.94
N VAL A 133 34.70 16.44 6.72
CA VAL A 133 33.91 17.53 7.27
C VAL A 133 34.20 17.55 8.76
N ALA A 134 34.91 18.59 9.21
CA ALA A 134 35.07 18.86 10.63
C ALA A 134 33.71 19.25 11.20
N MET A 135 33.21 18.50 12.18
CA MET A 135 32.11 18.93 13.03
C MET A 135 32.57 20.04 13.97
N PRO A 136 31.68 20.98 14.40
CA PRO A 136 32.04 22.13 15.26
C PRO A 136 32.72 21.76 16.57
N ASP A 137 32.68 20.51 17.01
CA ASP A 137 33.24 20.05 18.29
C ASP A 137 34.52 19.20 18.16
N GLY A 138 35.24 19.30 17.06
CA GLY A 138 36.54 18.62 16.89
C GLY A 138 36.48 17.10 16.74
N ALA A 139 35.28 16.52 16.57
CA ALA A 139 35.14 15.11 16.25
C ALA A 139 35.34 14.90 14.74
N THR A 140 36.53 14.44 14.36
CA THR A 140 36.80 13.96 13.01
C THR A 140 35.95 12.74 12.74
N HIS A 141 35.10 12.83 11.73
CA HIS A 141 34.25 11.74 11.28
C HIS A 141 35.09 10.71 10.50
N GLU A 142 35.78 9.83 11.20
CA GLU A 142 36.40 8.63 10.61
C GLU A 142 35.44 7.47 10.48
N ASN A 143 34.17 7.75 10.08
CA ASN A 143 33.17 6.70 9.84
C ASN A 143 33.24 6.08 8.44
N SER A 144 34.33 6.31 7.71
CA SER A 144 34.59 5.57 6.46
C SER A 144 34.83 4.06 6.68
N MET A 145 34.92 3.62 7.93
CA MET A 145 35.18 2.21 8.27
C MET A 145 33.96 1.46 8.83
N GLY A 146 32.77 2.02 8.77
CA GLY A 146 31.56 1.30 9.21
C GLY A 146 31.44 1.03 10.71
N VAL A 147 32.15 1.77 11.55
CA VAL A 147 32.06 1.67 13.01
C VAL A 147 31.17 2.80 13.51
N ALA A 148 30.14 2.47 14.30
CA ALA A 148 29.27 3.49 14.87
C ALA A 148 30.07 4.44 15.77
N PRO A 149 29.83 5.79 15.73
CA PRO A 149 30.62 6.79 16.46
C PRO A 149 30.75 6.53 17.98
N TRP A 150 29.74 5.90 18.57
CA TRP A 150 29.73 5.55 19.99
C TRP A 150 30.49 4.25 20.32
N ALA A 151 30.70 3.38 19.35
CA ALA A 151 31.49 2.14 19.55
C ALA A 151 33.00 2.44 19.60
N GLN A 152 33.45 3.59 19.07
CA GLN A 152 34.86 3.98 19.10
C GLN A 152 35.36 4.43 20.48
N LYS A 153 34.49 4.89 21.38
CA LYS A 153 34.89 5.36 22.71
C LYS A 153 35.33 4.26 23.69
N GLY A 154 35.17 2.99 23.34
CA GLY A 154 35.52 1.84 24.17
C GLY A 154 36.68 0.98 23.65
N ILE A 155 37.18 1.24 22.44
CA ILE A 155 38.31 0.47 21.88
C ILE A 155 39.59 1.21 22.21
N VAL A 156 40.12 0.98 23.39
CA VAL A 156 41.55 1.18 23.66
C VAL A 156 42.27 0.21 22.76
N THR A 157 42.88 0.70 21.68
CA THR A 157 43.83 -0.10 20.90
C THR A 157 44.93 -0.57 21.87
N PRO A 158 45.10 -1.88 22.07
CA PRO A 158 46.27 -2.34 22.80
C PRO A 158 47.50 -2.04 21.93
N THR A 159 48.36 -1.18 22.38
CA THR A 159 49.75 -1.09 21.94
C THR A 159 50.34 -2.49 21.95
N PRO A 160 51.14 -2.91 20.95
CA PRO A 160 51.71 -4.28 20.92
C PRO A 160 52.77 -4.39 22.02
N ALA A 161 52.36 -4.81 23.17
CA ALA A 161 53.30 -5.26 24.21
C ALA A 161 53.25 -6.79 24.24
N SER A 162 54.39 -7.33 23.80
CA SER A 162 54.97 -8.63 24.10
C SER A 162 54.02 -9.71 24.71
N SER A 163 53.78 -10.71 23.90
CA SER A 163 53.13 -11.97 24.22
C SER A 163 53.75 -12.66 25.44
N LYS A 164 52.87 -13.13 26.36
CA LYS A 164 52.99 -14.47 26.99
C LYS A 164 51.69 -14.82 27.73
N ASN A 165 51.03 -15.87 27.25
CA ASN A 165 50.16 -16.80 27.95
C ASN A 165 48.85 -16.26 28.61
N LEU A 166 47.76 -16.25 27.78
CA LEU A 166 46.39 -16.49 28.31
C LEU A 166 45.67 -17.50 27.41
N PRO A 167 44.78 -18.35 27.97
CA PRO A 167 44.16 -19.42 27.18
C PRO A 167 43.16 -18.88 26.14
N ASN A 168 43.24 -19.48 24.98
CA ASN A 168 42.48 -19.21 23.77
C ASN A 168 40.97 -19.37 23.98
N ASN A 169 40.25 -18.28 24.22
CA ASN A 169 38.86 -18.16 23.83
C ASN A 169 38.80 -17.04 22.75
N ASN A 170 39.32 -17.36 21.59
CA ASN A 170 39.26 -16.50 20.42
C ASN A 170 37.84 -16.46 19.84
N VAL A 171 36.99 -15.57 20.37
CA VAL A 171 36.03 -14.91 19.51
C VAL A 171 36.85 -13.89 18.73
N SER A 172 37.38 -14.31 17.60
CA SER A 172 38.01 -13.44 16.61
C SER A 172 36.90 -12.49 16.10
N LEU A 173 36.84 -11.29 16.66
CA LEU A 173 36.24 -10.14 16.00
C LEU A 173 37.06 -9.98 14.71
N MET A 174 36.60 -10.53 13.60
CA MET A 174 37.12 -10.22 12.29
C MET A 174 37.04 -8.70 12.17
N THR A 175 38.21 -8.03 12.13
CA THR A 175 38.31 -6.65 11.65
C THR A 175 37.62 -6.63 10.30
N PRO A 176 36.57 -5.80 10.09
CA PRO A 176 35.94 -5.69 8.80
C PRO A 176 37.02 -5.36 7.79
N ALA A 177 37.09 -6.12 6.71
CA ALA A 177 37.95 -5.81 5.59
C ALA A 177 37.70 -4.36 5.23
N SER A 178 38.74 -3.54 5.11
CA SER A 178 38.64 -2.12 4.77
C SER A 178 37.94 -2.03 3.42
N MET A 179 36.63 -1.74 3.44
CA MET A 179 35.86 -1.51 2.21
C MET A 179 36.39 -0.24 1.57
N THR A 180 36.92 -0.37 0.37
CA THR A 180 37.27 0.78 -0.45
C THR A 180 35.99 1.46 -0.94
N PRO A 181 35.99 2.79 -1.22
CA PRO A 181 34.83 3.46 -1.82
C PRO A 181 34.36 2.85 -3.15
N GLU A 182 35.21 2.04 -3.81
CA GLU A 182 34.91 1.30 -5.03
C GLU A 182 34.13 0.01 -4.73
N ASP A 183 34.28 -0.57 -3.54
CA ASP A 183 33.51 -1.73 -3.07
C ASP A 183 32.08 -1.36 -2.66
N ILE A 184 31.80 -0.08 -2.40
CA ILE A 184 30.45 0.48 -2.19
C ILE A 184 29.76 0.66 -3.55
N GLY A 185 29.82 -0.28 -4.45
CA GLY A 185 29.22 -0.21 -5.79
C GLY A 185 27.83 0.44 -5.85
N ASN A 186 27.22 0.52 -7.01
CA ASN A 186 25.92 1.18 -7.23
C ASN A 186 24.74 0.58 -6.45
N ASP A 187 24.93 -0.50 -5.73
CA ASP A 187 23.86 -1.24 -5.04
C ASP A 187 23.83 -0.88 -3.54
N PRO A 188 22.81 -0.15 -3.07
CA PRO A 188 22.64 0.17 -1.65
C PRO A 188 22.29 -1.07 -0.82
N TYR A 189 22.55 -1.01 0.49
CA TYR A 189 22.09 -2.02 1.43
C TYR A 189 20.60 -1.87 1.67
N ILE A 190 19.86 -2.98 1.54
CA ILE A 190 18.39 -3.03 1.65
C ILE A 190 17.99 -4.01 2.75
N VAL A 191 17.06 -3.58 3.60
CA VAL A 191 16.36 -4.48 4.53
C VAL A 191 15.01 -4.85 3.93
N CYS A 192 14.72 -6.15 3.85
CA CYS A 192 13.40 -6.67 3.45
C CYS A 192 12.64 -7.03 4.72
N LEU A 193 11.76 -6.15 5.19
CA LEU A 193 10.91 -6.36 6.35
C LEU A 193 9.71 -7.21 5.97
N VAL A 194 9.58 -8.38 6.58
CA VAL A 194 8.42 -9.27 6.47
C VAL A 194 7.69 -9.31 7.81
N THR A 195 6.40 -8.97 7.81
CA THR A 195 5.58 -8.97 9.03
C THR A 195 4.64 -10.16 9.02
N CYS A 196 4.78 -11.05 10.01
CA CYS A 196 4.00 -12.28 10.14
C CYS A 196 3.09 -12.21 11.39
N TYR A 197 1.88 -12.75 11.27
CA TYR A 197 0.92 -12.81 12.39
C TYR A 197 0.35 -14.20 12.60
N SER A 198 -0.31 -14.78 11.61
CA SER A 198 -1.00 -16.08 11.69
C SER A 198 -0.86 -16.90 10.41
N GLU A 199 0.12 -16.56 9.60
CA GLU A 199 0.41 -17.27 8.36
C GLU A 199 1.09 -18.60 8.64
N GLY A 200 0.78 -19.60 7.81
CA GLY A 200 1.33 -20.94 7.87
C GLY A 200 2.66 -21.07 7.12
N LEU A 201 3.20 -22.30 7.16
CA LEU A 201 4.49 -22.63 6.55
C LEU A 201 4.54 -22.31 5.05
N ASP A 202 3.49 -22.65 4.30
CA ASP A 202 3.46 -22.47 2.84
C ASP A 202 3.52 -21.00 2.44
N GLY A 203 2.78 -20.12 3.13
CA GLY A 203 2.76 -18.68 2.87
C GLY A 203 4.13 -18.04 3.14
N ILE A 204 4.66 -18.25 4.34
CA ILE A 204 5.94 -17.67 4.77
C ILE A 204 7.10 -18.21 3.92
N SER A 205 7.16 -19.51 3.68
CA SER A 205 8.18 -20.13 2.84
C SER A 205 8.17 -19.56 1.42
N ALA A 206 6.99 -19.41 0.82
CA ALA A 206 6.84 -18.85 -0.51
C ALA A 206 7.30 -17.37 -0.60
N THR A 207 7.01 -16.58 0.44
CA THR A 207 7.47 -15.18 0.53
C THR A 207 8.99 -15.10 0.68
N LEU A 208 9.58 -15.88 1.59
CA LEU A 208 11.03 -15.90 1.82
C LEU A 208 11.78 -16.41 0.59
N SER A 209 11.30 -17.48 -0.06
CA SER A 209 11.87 -18.01 -1.30
C SER A 209 11.83 -16.95 -2.42
N SER A 210 10.71 -16.23 -2.56
CA SER A 210 10.61 -15.16 -3.55
C SER A 210 11.59 -14.00 -3.28
N LEU A 211 11.82 -13.64 -2.02
CA LEU A 211 12.78 -12.60 -1.63
C LEU A 211 14.23 -13.07 -1.83
N SER A 212 14.53 -14.32 -1.54
CA SER A 212 15.87 -14.88 -1.79
C SER A 212 16.20 -14.90 -3.27
N ALA A 213 15.22 -15.26 -4.12
CA ALA A 213 15.35 -15.35 -5.57
C ALA A 213 15.38 -13.99 -6.29
N THR A 214 15.27 -12.85 -5.58
CA THR A 214 15.33 -11.53 -6.22
C THR A 214 16.70 -11.27 -6.84
N GLU A 215 16.71 -10.66 -8.05
CA GLU A 215 17.92 -10.25 -8.81
C GLU A 215 18.63 -9.08 -8.11
N TYR A 216 19.14 -9.31 -6.92
CA TYR A 216 19.84 -8.35 -6.09
C TYR A 216 20.96 -9.05 -5.30
N PRO A 217 22.14 -8.43 -5.14
CA PRO A 217 23.25 -9.06 -4.43
C PRO A 217 22.88 -9.54 -3.04
N THR A 218 23.14 -10.81 -2.73
CA THR A 218 22.75 -11.45 -1.46
C THR A 218 23.47 -10.84 -0.27
N ASN A 219 24.71 -10.38 -0.44
CA ASN A 219 25.48 -9.68 0.59
C ASN A 219 25.02 -8.23 0.86
N ARG A 220 24.06 -7.70 0.09
CA ARG A 220 23.52 -6.36 0.24
C ARG A 220 22.03 -6.32 0.57
N LYS A 221 21.40 -7.47 0.74
CA LYS A 221 20.04 -7.61 1.22
C LYS A 221 19.99 -8.38 2.52
N LEU A 222 19.20 -7.90 3.48
CA LEU A 222 18.92 -8.55 4.76
C LEU A 222 17.43 -8.87 4.82
N ILE A 223 17.08 -10.12 5.03
CA ILE A 223 15.70 -10.50 5.32
C ILE A 223 15.47 -10.30 6.81
N PHE A 224 14.51 -9.45 7.16
CA PHE A 224 14.15 -9.11 8.53
C PHE A 224 12.70 -9.51 8.80
N VAL A 225 12.48 -10.60 9.51
CA VAL A 225 11.14 -11.13 9.80
C VAL A 225 10.73 -10.74 11.20
N VAL A 226 9.50 -10.25 11.35
CA VAL A 226 8.91 -9.96 12.65
C VAL A 226 7.65 -10.79 12.85
N ALA A 227 7.69 -11.74 13.76
CA ALA A 227 6.54 -12.54 14.19
C ALA A 227 5.80 -11.82 15.33
N ASP A 228 4.55 -11.40 15.07
CA ASP A 228 3.74 -10.58 15.97
C ASP A 228 2.97 -11.41 16.99
N GLY A 229 3.69 -11.91 17.99
CA GLY A 229 3.17 -12.71 19.09
C GLY A 229 3.29 -14.21 18.88
N MET A 230 3.10 -14.94 19.97
CA MET A 230 3.11 -16.41 19.99
C MET A 230 1.75 -16.95 19.51
N ILE A 231 1.54 -16.93 18.20
CA ILE A 231 0.23 -17.26 17.60
C ILE A 231 0.36 -18.44 16.66
N THR A 232 -0.62 -19.34 16.71
CA THR A 232 -0.79 -20.43 15.75
C THR A 232 -1.92 -20.08 14.80
N GLY A 233 -1.68 -20.16 13.51
CA GLY A 233 -2.68 -19.94 12.47
C GLY A 233 -3.82 -20.96 12.56
N LYS A 234 -4.99 -20.59 12.07
CA LYS A 234 -6.14 -21.50 12.09
C LYS A 234 -5.89 -22.67 11.14
N GLY A 235 -5.81 -23.88 11.69
CA GLY A 235 -5.55 -25.09 10.93
C GLY A 235 -4.07 -25.47 10.81
N GLU A 236 -3.17 -24.65 11.36
CA GLU A 236 -1.74 -24.92 11.38
C GLU A 236 -1.33 -25.78 12.57
N SER A 237 -0.32 -26.64 12.35
CA SER A 237 0.23 -27.52 13.41
C SER A 237 1.34 -26.85 14.23
N MET A 238 2.03 -25.86 13.65
CA MET A 238 3.12 -25.11 14.29
C MET A 238 2.72 -23.65 14.52
N SER A 239 3.32 -23.03 15.53
CA SER A 239 3.12 -21.59 15.71
C SER A 239 3.86 -20.80 14.63
N THR A 240 3.34 -19.64 14.24
CA THR A 240 3.98 -18.77 13.23
C THR A 240 5.43 -18.41 13.59
N PRO A 241 5.80 -18.09 14.86
CA PRO A 241 7.19 -17.92 15.25
C PRO A 241 8.06 -19.14 15.01
N ASP A 242 7.56 -20.35 15.36
CA ASP A 242 8.32 -21.59 15.16
C ASP A 242 8.53 -21.88 13.68
N VAL A 243 7.54 -21.59 12.84
CA VAL A 243 7.66 -21.64 11.38
C VAL A 243 8.77 -20.70 10.90
N CYS A 244 8.76 -19.44 11.32
CA CYS A 244 9.79 -18.47 10.92
C CYS A 244 11.21 -18.91 11.32
N VAL A 245 11.37 -19.48 12.52
CA VAL A 245 12.66 -19.95 13.01
C VAL A 245 13.09 -21.25 12.32
N SER A 246 12.16 -22.16 12.00
CA SER A 246 12.47 -23.43 11.33
C SER A 246 12.96 -23.24 9.89
N LEU A 247 12.56 -22.15 9.22
CA LEU A 247 13.00 -21.80 7.88
C LEU A 247 14.40 -21.16 7.83
N MET A 248 15.00 -20.89 8.99
CA MET A 248 16.32 -20.27 9.09
C MET A 248 17.36 -21.30 9.54
N THR A 249 18.55 -21.25 8.95
CA THR A 249 19.74 -21.92 9.50
C THR A 249 20.39 -21.01 10.52
N PRO A 250 20.29 -21.31 11.85
CA PRO A 250 20.83 -20.44 12.88
C PRO A 250 22.35 -20.32 12.80
N ASP A 251 22.87 -19.15 13.07
CA ASP A 251 24.30 -18.94 13.18
C ASP A 251 24.75 -19.32 14.60
N MET A 252 25.61 -20.33 14.69
CA MET A 252 26.11 -20.89 15.94
C MET A 252 26.84 -19.87 16.83
N ARG A 253 27.30 -18.74 16.28
CA ARG A 253 28.00 -17.69 17.03
C ARG A 253 27.11 -17.00 18.08
N PHE A 254 25.78 -17.06 17.93
CA PHE A 254 24.86 -16.31 18.79
C PHE A 254 24.22 -17.13 19.91
N GLY A 255 24.34 -18.47 19.88
CA GLY A 255 23.74 -19.35 20.89
C GLY A 255 22.21 -19.22 20.96
N THR A 256 21.62 -19.60 22.10
CA THR A 256 20.18 -19.47 22.34
C THR A 256 19.79 -18.02 22.64
N PRO A 257 18.80 -17.43 21.93
CA PRO A 257 18.40 -16.06 22.18
C PRO A 257 17.72 -15.90 23.54
N THR A 258 17.96 -14.76 24.18
CA THR A 258 17.31 -14.36 25.44
C THR A 258 16.27 -13.29 25.18
N PRO A 259 15.12 -13.28 25.90
CA PRO A 259 14.09 -12.26 25.73
C PRO A 259 14.62 -10.87 26.11
N MET A 260 14.56 -9.92 25.17
CA MET A 260 15.01 -8.53 25.34
C MET A 260 13.83 -7.59 25.43
N LYS A 261 13.86 -6.66 26.40
CA LYS A 261 12.79 -5.68 26.60
C LYS A 261 12.85 -4.55 25.57
N TYR A 262 11.68 -4.12 25.13
CA TYR A 262 11.52 -2.91 24.31
C TYR A 262 10.18 -2.23 24.61
N ARG A 263 10.05 -0.96 24.21
CA ARG A 263 8.81 -0.20 24.33
C ARG A 263 7.95 -0.42 23.09
N SER A 264 6.77 -0.99 23.28
CA SER A 264 5.84 -1.26 22.17
C SER A 264 4.86 -0.13 21.91
N VAL A 265 4.24 -0.15 20.73
CA VAL A 265 3.18 0.78 20.33
C VAL A 265 1.85 0.31 20.93
N SER A 266 1.76 0.38 22.25
CA SER A 266 0.56 0.02 23.02
C SER A 266 0.46 0.86 24.27
N SER A 267 -0.70 0.91 24.89
CA SER A 267 -0.96 1.65 26.13
C SER A 267 -1.09 0.74 27.36
N GLY A 268 -0.92 1.30 28.54
CA GLY A 268 -1.10 0.60 29.81
C GLY A 268 -0.11 -0.55 30.01
N LYS A 269 -0.56 -1.67 30.53
CA LYS A 269 0.28 -2.86 30.81
C LYS A 269 0.97 -3.43 29.55
N LYS A 270 0.42 -3.19 28.36
CA LYS A 270 0.97 -3.66 27.08
C LYS A 270 2.04 -2.74 26.49
N ALA A 271 2.34 -1.59 27.12
CA ALA A 271 3.36 -0.66 26.65
C ALA A 271 4.79 -1.23 26.70
N GLN A 272 5.03 -2.20 27.57
CA GLN A 272 6.27 -2.96 27.61
C GLN A 272 6.07 -4.29 26.91
N ASN A 273 7.06 -4.70 26.12
CA ASN A 273 7.07 -6.01 25.47
C ASN A 273 8.47 -6.61 25.51
N MET A 274 8.56 -7.90 25.27
CA MET A 274 9.83 -8.61 25.12
C MET A 274 9.86 -9.30 23.76
N ALA A 275 11.05 -9.38 23.17
CA ALA A 275 11.27 -10.11 21.94
C ALA A 275 12.55 -10.93 21.99
N LEU A 276 12.52 -12.05 21.26
CA LEU A 276 13.66 -12.92 20.99
C LEU A 276 14.20 -12.58 19.62
N VAL A 277 15.52 -12.45 19.49
CA VAL A 277 16.16 -12.21 18.20
C VAL A 277 16.95 -13.44 17.79
N TYR A 278 16.54 -14.07 16.71
CA TYR A 278 17.29 -15.14 16.05
C TYR A 278 18.04 -14.55 14.88
N ALA A 279 19.24 -15.03 14.60
CA ALA A 279 20.06 -14.55 13.51
C ALA A 279 20.76 -15.73 12.81
N GLY A 280 20.78 -15.70 11.51
CA GLY A 280 21.31 -16.79 10.70
C GLY A 280 21.14 -16.49 9.21
N HIS A 281 20.94 -17.54 8.43
CA HIS A 281 20.80 -17.44 6.98
C HIS A 281 19.57 -18.20 6.51
N TYR A 282 18.88 -17.65 5.54
CA TYR A 282 17.85 -18.35 4.78
C TYR A 282 18.52 -19.03 3.58
N GLN A 283 18.27 -20.32 3.42
CA GLN A 283 18.70 -21.07 2.24
C GLN A 283 17.45 -21.60 1.54
N ASP A 284 17.31 -21.21 0.28
CA ASP A 284 16.18 -21.68 -0.52
C ASP A 284 16.30 -23.20 -0.74
N PRO A 285 15.25 -23.99 -0.48
CA PRO A 285 15.21 -25.42 -0.78
C PRO A 285 15.50 -25.76 -2.25
N SER A 286 15.25 -24.82 -3.17
CA SER A 286 15.56 -24.97 -4.61
C SER A 286 17.04 -24.83 -4.98
N GLY A 287 17.94 -24.55 -4.02
CA GLY A 287 19.39 -24.47 -4.23
C GLY A 287 19.91 -23.06 -4.56
N GLY A 288 19.18 -22.02 -4.18
CA GLY A 288 19.61 -20.62 -4.30
C GLY A 288 20.76 -20.23 -3.36
N GLU A 289 21.32 -19.03 -3.57
CA GLU A 289 22.32 -18.46 -2.67
C GLU A 289 21.75 -18.20 -1.26
N SER A 290 22.59 -18.42 -0.25
CA SER A 290 22.26 -18.15 1.15
C SER A 290 22.12 -16.64 1.40
N VAL A 291 21.01 -16.20 2.02
CA VAL A 291 20.71 -14.79 2.31
C VAL A 291 20.71 -14.56 3.81
N PRO A 292 21.40 -13.52 4.32
CA PRO A 292 21.34 -13.16 5.74
C PRO A 292 19.90 -12.90 6.20
N MET A 293 19.53 -13.48 7.33
CA MET A 293 18.18 -13.41 7.88
C MET A 293 18.21 -13.17 9.39
N VAL A 294 17.36 -12.28 9.85
CA VAL A 294 17.09 -12.01 11.27
C VAL A 294 15.60 -12.22 11.52
N VAL A 295 15.26 -12.96 12.55
CA VAL A 295 13.88 -13.20 12.99
C VAL A 295 13.67 -12.62 14.39
N VAL A 296 12.74 -11.69 14.51
CA VAL A 296 12.32 -11.08 15.78
C VAL A 296 10.98 -11.69 16.18
N VAL A 297 10.97 -12.44 17.27
CA VAL A 297 9.76 -13.07 17.82
C VAL A 297 9.30 -12.28 19.03
N LYS A 298 8.13 -11.67 18.95
CA LYS A 298 7.51 -10.95 20.06
C LYS A 298 6.88 -11.96 21.03
N CYS A 299 7.54 -12.22 22.15
CA CYS A 299 7.10 -13.25 23.10
C CYS A 299 6.19 -12.72 24.24
N GLY A 300 6.11 -11.39 24.43
CA GLY A 300 5.34 -10.80 25.52
C GLY A 300 6.10 -10.75 26.84
N MET A 301 5.52 -10.05 27.80
CA MET A 301 6.02 -10.05 29.18
C MET A 301 5.70 -11.41 29.84
N PRO A 302 6.48 -11.84 30.83
CA PRO A 302 6.24 -13.12 31.54
C PRO A 302 4.81 -13.26 32.09
N GLU A 303 4.20 -12.15 32.46
CA GLU A 303 2.81 -12.07 32.94
C GLU A 303 1.77 -12.42 31.84
N GLU A 304 2.14 -12.25 30.58
CA GLU A 304 1.28 -12.52 29.42
C GLU A 304 1.47 -13.94 28.84
N ALA A 305 2.46 -14.69 29.32
CA ALA A 305 2.84 -15.99 28.74
C ALA A 305 1.70 -17.02 28.74
N ALA A 306 0.77 -16.95 29.70
CA ALA A 306 -0.43 -17.79 29.73
C ALA A 306 -1.57 -17.34 28.81
N GLY A 307 -1.44 -16.19 28.14
CA GLY A 307 -2.47 -15.62 27.28
C GLY A 307 -2.46 -16.21 25.89
N GLN A 308 -3.65 -16.36 25.27
CA GLN A 308 -3.80 -16.88 23.89
C GLN A 308 -3.05 -16.07 22.82
N LYS A 309 -2.69 -14.81 23.11
CA LYS A 309 -2.04 -13.89 22.17
C LYS A 309 -0.88 -13.17 22.86
N ALA A 310 -0.02 -13.92 23.54
CA ALA A 310 1.15 -13.36 24.20
C ALA A 310 2.05 -12.62 23.18
N GLY A 311 2.51 -11.44 23.55
CA GLY A 311 3.41 -10.63 22.73
C GLY A 311 2.79 -9.91 21.53
N ASN A 312 1.53 -10.14 21.18
CA ASN A 312 0.89 -9.48 20.05
C ASN A 312 0.65 -7.98 20.31
N ARG A 313 1.14 -7.14 19.41
CA ARG A 313 1.02 -5.67 19.46
C ARG A 313 0.56 -5.08 18.13
N GLY A 314 0.36 -5.91 17.09
CA GLY A 314 -0.08 -5.51 15.76
C GLY A 314 1.06 -5.17 14.79
N LYS A 315 0.71 -5.11 13.50
CA LYS A 315 1.65 -4.87 12.38
C LYS A 315 2.39 -3.55 12.52
N ARG A 316 1.72 -2.48 12.96
CA ARG A 316 2.34 -1.16 13.17
C ARG A 316 3.48 -1.22 14.20
N ASP A 317 3.32 -1.99 15.28
CA ASP A 317 4.40 -2.21 16.25
C ASP A 317 5.56 -3.00 15.64
N SER A 318 5.29 -3.98 14.76
CA SER A 318 6.32 -4.72 14.04
C SER A 318 7.15 -3.82 13.13
N GLN A 319 6.53 -2.88 12.44
CA GLN A 319 7.22 -1.86 11.65
C GLN A 319 8.02 -0.90 12.54
N MET A 320 7.45 -0.51 13.68
CA MET A 320 8.11 0.37 14.64
C MET A 320 9.34 -0.24 15.29
N VAL A 321 9.40 -1.55 15.50
CA VAL A 321 10.63 -2.22 15.96
C VAL A 321 11.80 -1.91 15.03
N LEU A 322 11.60 -2.04 13.72
CA LEU A 322 12.64 -1.75 12.74
C LEU A 322 12.92 -0.23 12.62
N MET A 323 11.85 0.58 12.55
CA MET A 323 11.99 2.03 12.39
C MET A 323 12.69 2.69 13.58
N SER A 324 12.34 2.29 14.81
CA SER A 324 13.00 2.79 16.03
C SER A 324 14.45 2.33 16.11
N PHE A 325 14.74 1.09 15.74
CA PHE A 325 16.12 0.59 15.67
C PHE A 325 16.96 1.47 14.72
N PHE A 326 16.52 1.69 13.49
CA PHE A 326 17.24 2.56 12.55
C PHE A 326 17.26 4.04 12.96
N GLN A 327 16.24 4.50 13.70
CA GLN A 327 16.28 5.83 14.31
C GLN A 327 17.46 5.95 15.30
N HIS A 328 17.55 5.03 16.27
CA HIS A 328 18.63 5.04 17.25
C HIS A 328 20.01 4.94 16.58
N VAL A 329 20.13 4.11 15.54
CA VAL A 329 21.36 4.02 14.74
C VAL A 329 21.68 5.33 14.02
N THR A 330 20.70 5.95 13.36
CA THR A 330 20.91 7.16 12.54
C THR A 330 21.24 8.39 13.38
N TYR A 331 20.58 8.55 14.54
CA TYR A 331 20.80 9.69 15.43
C TYR A 331 21.84 9.44 16.52
N ASN A 332 22.39 8.21 16.57
CA ASN A 332 23.31 7.80 17.61
C ASN A 332 22.70 7.93 19.04
N ASP A 333 21.40 7.65 19.15
CA ASP A 333 20.66 7.70 20.39
C ASP A 333 20.92 6.44 21.25
N PRO A 334 20.68 6.49 22.59
CA PRO A 334 20.78 5.33 23.46
C PRO A 334 19.89 4.19 22.98
N MET A 335 20.47 3.00 22.83
CA MET A 335 19.78 1.79 22.37
C MET A 335 19.06 1.08 23.49
N SER A 336 17.86 0.55 23.18
CA SER A 336 17.20 -0.43 24.04
C SER A 336 17.99 -1.77 24.06
N PRO A 337 17.75 -2.66 25.05
CA PRO A 337 18.36 -4.00 25.04
C PRO A 337 18.10 -4.76 23.73
N LEU A 338 16.89 -4.64 23.15
CA LEU A 338 16.54 -5.24 21.87
C LEU A 338 17.35 -4.65 20.72
N ASP A 339 17.49 -3.31 20.66
CA ASP A 339 18.24 -2.63 19.61
C ASP A 339 19.72 -3.01 19.64
N TYR A 340 20.30 -3.13 20.83
CA TYR A 340 21.69 -3.53 20.97
C TYR A 340 21.93 -4.98 20.49
N ASP A 341 21.02 -5.91 20.80
CA ASP A 341 21.13 -7.28 20.31
C ASP A 341 20.96 -7.36 18.79
N LEU A 342 20.02 -6.59 18.22
CA LEU A 342 19.85 -6.44 16.78
C LEU A 342 21.11 -5.87 16.12
N PHE A 343 21.67 -4.80 16.66
CA PHE A 343 22.88 -4.18 16.13
C PHE A 343 24.04 -5.19 16.06
N ARG A 344 24.31 -5.87 17.15
CA ARG A 344 25.37 -6.87 17.25
C ARG A 344 25.20 -7.99 16.21
N LYS A 345 23.97 -8.52 16.10
CA LYS A 345 23.67 -9.64 15.20
C LYS A 345 23.71 -9.23 13.74
N ILE A 346 23.12 -8.10 13.38
CA ILE A 346 23.16 -7.59 11.99
C ILE A 346 24.59 -7.28 11.57
N HIS A 347 25.39 -6.63 12.43
CA HIS A 347 26.78 -6.34 12.16
C HIS A 347 27.60 -7.64 11.92
N ALA A 348 27.42 -8.64 12.75
CA ALA A 348 28.13 -9.90 12.62
C ALA A 348 27.70 -10.73 11.40
N LEU A 349 26.42 -10.64 10.95
CA LEU A 349 25.92 -11.32 9.76
C LEU A 349 26.35 -10.62 8.48
N MET A 350 26.21 -9.30 8.43
CA MET A 350 26.42 -8.52 7.20
C MET A 350 27.87 -8.05 7.00
N GLY A 351 28.70 -8.10 8.06
CA GLY A 351 30.06 -7.54 8.04
C GLY A 351 30.12 -6.01 7.98
N VAL A 352 28.97 -5.33 7.99
CA VAL A 352 28.85 -3.86 8.00
C VAL A 352 27.95 -3.42 9.14
N THR A 353 28.13 -2.20 9.60
CA THR A 353 27.26 -1.63 10.62
C THR A 353 25.89 -1.26 10.05
N PRO A 354 24.81 -1.31 10.85
CA PRO A 354 23.46 -1.01 10.38
C PRO A 354 23.25 0.37 9.78
N ASP A 355 24.15 1.32 10.03
CA ASP A 355 24.11 2.65 9.42
C ASP A 355 24.37 2.65 7.89
N PHE A 356 24.90 1.57 7.32
CA PHE A 356 25.03 1.41 5.87
C PHE A 356 23.70 1.16 5.15
N PHE A 357 22.66 0.74 5.84
CA PHE A 357 21.37 0.52 5.21
C PHE A 357 20.72 1.84 4.80
N GLU A 358 20.31 1.91 3.54
CA GLU A 358 19.69 3.12 2.95
C GLU A 358 18.20 2.96 2.70
N MET A 359 17.72 1.75 2.51
CA MET A 359 16.35 1.46 2.10
C MET A 359 15.75 0.29 2.87
N VAL A 360 14.43 0.34 3.08
CA VAL A 360 13.65 -0.77 3.61
C VAL A 360 12.54 -1.11 2.64
N LEU A 361 12.44 -2.38 2.24
CA LEU A 361 11.31 -2.96 1.52
C LEU A 361 10.38 -3.60 2.54
N MET A 362 9.13 -3.16 2.60
CA MET A 362 8.09 -3.76 3.45
C MET A 362 7.26 -4.73 2.61
N VAL A 363 7.13 -5.96 3.07
CA VAL A 363 6.41 -7.04 2.38
C VAL A 363 5.52 -7.78 3.38
N ASP A 364 4.30 -8.13 2.98
CA ASP A 364 3.43 -8.99 3.79
C ASP A 364 3.84 -10.46 3.64
N ALA A 365 3.57 -11.27 4.66
CA ALA A 365 3.99 -12.67 4.73
C ALA A 365 3.30 -13.61 3.71
N ASP A 366 2.28 -13.12 3.01
CA ASP A 366 1.54 -13.79 1.96
C ASP A 366 1.85 -13.26 0.54
N THR A 367 2.92 -12.47 0.41
CA THR A 367 3.24 -11.76 -0.82
C THR A 367 4.49 -12.32 -1.49
N LYS A 368 4.36 -12.76 -2.75
CA LYS A 368 5.46 -13.25 -3.58
C LYS A 368 6.00 -12.13 -4.46
N VAL A 369 7.28 -11.83 -4.29
CA VAL A 369 7.98 -10.78 -5.05
C VAL A 369 8.56 -11.36 -6.34
N HIS A 370 8.33 -10.68 -7.47
CA HIS A 370 8.92 -11.11 -8.74
C HIS A 370 10.44 -10.86 -8.76
N PRO A 371 11.28 -11.74 -9.34
CA PRO A 371 12.74 -11.64 -9.26
C PRO A 371 13.34 -10.26 -9.59
N PRO A 372 13.02 -9.56 -10.68
CA PRO A 372 13.58 -8.23 -10.98
C PRO A 372 12.96 -7.08 -10.19
N ALA A 373 11.91 -7.33 -9.40
CA ALA A 373 11.12 -6.25 -8.77
C ALA A 373 11.93 -5.43 -7.78
N LEU A 374 12.76 -6.06 -6.95
CA LEU A 374 13.63 -5.38 -5.99
C LEU A 374 14.63 -4.47 -6.71
N ARG A 375 15.21 -4.92 -7.82
CA ARG A 375 16.14 -4.14 -8.65
C ARG A 375 15.47 -2.90 -9.23
N TYR A 376 14.24 -3.04 -9.76
CA TYR A 376 13.50 -1.89 -10.31
C TYR A 376 13.17 -0.84 -9.26
N LEU A 377 12.76 -1.25 -8.06
CA LEU A 377 12.51 -0.30 -6.95
C LEU A 377 13.79 0.40 -6.51
N ALA A 378 14.88 -0.34 -6.35
CA ALA A 378 16.20 0.22 -6.00
C ALA A 378 16.69 1.22 -7.06
N ASN A 379 16.59 0.87 -8.34
CA ASN A 379 16.96 1.77 -9.45
C ASN A 379 16.14 3.06 -9.43
N ALA A 380 14.83 2.97 -9.22
CA ALA A 380 13.96 4.14 -9.13
C ALA A 380 14.39 5.10 -8.00
N MET A 381 14.74 4.52 -6.84
CA MET A 381 15.23 5.29 -5.70
C MET A 381 16.61 5.92 -5.98
N LEU A 382 17.49 5.24 -6.70
CA LEU A 382 18.83 5.72 -7.04
C LEU A 382 18.80 6.81 -8.13
N ASN A 383 17.89 6.70 -9.10
CA ASN A 383 17.77 7.65 -10.21
C ASN A 383 17.29 9.03 -9.77
N ASP A 384 16.50 9.13 -8.68
CA ASP A 384 16.07 10.39 -8.13
C ASP A 384 16.16 10.41 -6.60
N HIS A 385 17.05 11.21 -6.06
CA HIS A 385 17.24 11.40 -4.62
C HIS A 385 16.02 12.02 -3.90
N ARG A 386 15.10 12.68 -4.63
CA ARG A 386 13.86 13.23 -4.07
C ARG A 386 12.80 12.17 -3.81
N ILE A 387 12.96 10.97 -4.37
CA ILE A 387 12.04 9.87 -4.09
C ILE A 387 12.31 9.37 -2.66
N MET A 388 11.27 9.43 -1.84
CA MET A 388 11.31 8.96 -0.44
C MET A 388 10.64 7.61 -0.26
N GLY A 389 9.79 7.20 -1.22
CA GLY A 389 9.15 5.90 -1.23
C GLY A 389 8.75 5.49 -2.64
N ALA A 390 8.69 4.20 -2.88
CA ALA A 390 8.28 3.61 -4.15
C ALA A 390 7.44 2.37 -3.92
N CYS A 391 6.40 2.17 -4.70
CA CYS A 391 5.63 0.92 -4.71
C CYS A 391 5.64 0.30 -6.11
N GLY A 392 5.46 -1.02 -6.12
CA GLY A 392 5.26 -1.79 -7.33
C GLY A 392 3.80 -2.06 -7.63
N GLU A 393 3.55 -2.82 -8.67
CA GLU A 393 2.24 -3.33 -9.05
C GLU A 393 1.91 -4.58 -8.25
N THR A 394 0.81 -4.55 -7.51
CA THR A 394 0.31 -5.71 -6.78
C THR A 394 -0.72 -6.45 -7.62
N ARG A 395 -0.46 -7.73 -7.88
CA ARG A 395 -1.34 -8.64 -8.61
C ARG A 395 -1.87 -9.72 -7.68
N ILE A 396 -3.01 -10.29 -8.03
CA ILE A 396 -3.63 -11.36 -7.26
C ILE A 396 -3.07 -12.72 -7.70
N GLN A 397 -2.71 -13.57 -6.72
CA GLN A 397 -2.24 -14.93 -6.97
C GLN A 397 -3.41 -15.90 -7.20
N ASN A 398 -4.41 -15.86 -6.33
CA ASN A 398 -5.55 -16.79 -6.31
C ASN A 398 -6.74 -16.33 -7.20
N LYS A 399 -6.45 -15.89 -8.45
CA LYS A 399 -7.40 -15.23 -9.38
C LYS A 399 -8.70 -15.99 -9.62
N LEU A 400 -8.62 -17.31 -9.77
CA LEU A 400 -9.72 -18.17 -10.18
C LEU A 400 -10.29 -19.04 -9.05
N GLN A 401 -9.94 -18.73 -7.80
CA GLN A 401 -10.41 -19.52 -6.66
C GLN A 401 -11.92 -19.37 -6.42
N SER A 402 -12.47 -18.19 -6.68
CA SER A 402 -13.90 -17.89 -6.55
C SER A 402 -14.30 -16.71 -7.44
N TRP A 403 -15.61 -16.50 -7.65
CA TRP A 403 -16.11 -15.29 -8.32
C TRP A 403 -15.74 -14.01 -7.56
N VAL A 404 -15.62 -14.09 -6.23
CA VAL A 404 -15.18 -12.98 -5.37
C VAL A 404 -13.73 -12.59 -5.67
N THR A 405 -12.84 -13.57 -5.86
CA THR A 405 -11.44 -13.29 -6.23
C THR A 405 -11.33 -12.75 -7.66
N ALA A 406 -12.18 -13.24 -8.58
CA ALA A 406 -12.20 -12.75 -9.97
C ALA A 406 -12.59 -11.26 -10.06
N ILE A 407 -13.57 -10.79 -9.29
CA ILE A 407 -13.93 -9.37 -9.21
C ILE A 407 -12.75 -8.55 -8.66
N GLN A 408 -12.05 -9.05 -7.65
CA GLN A 408 -10.91 -8.37 -7.06
C GLN A 408 -9.73 -8.23 -8.04
N VAL A 409 -9.57 -9.12 -9.03
CA VAL A 409 -8.55 -8.96 -10.09
C VAL A 409 -8.74 -7.63 -10.83
N PHE A 410 -9.98 -7.33 -11.20
CA PHE A 410 -10.30 -6.06 -11.87
C PHE A 410 -10.13 -4.85 -10.94
N GLU A 411 -10.59 -4.97 -9.69
CA GLU A 411 -10.44 -3.93 -8.67
C GLU A 411 -8.95 -3.61 -8.41
N TYR A 412 -8.10 -4.63 -8.27
CA TYR A 412 -6.67 -4.46 -8.05
C TYR A 412 -5.97 -3.85 -9.26
N PHE A 413 -6.35 -4.23 -10.48
CA PHE A 413 -5.83 -3.60 -11.68
C PHE A 413 -6.15 -2.10 -11.71
N ILE A 414 -7.38 -1.72 -11.38
CA ILE A 414 -7.75 -0.30 -11.32
C ILE A 414 -6.98 0.41 -10.21
N SER A 415 -7.01 -0.09 -8.98
CA SER A 415 -6.49 0.61 -7.80
C SER A 415 -4.96 0.58 -7.69
N HIS A 416 -4.31 -0.53 -8.05
CA HIS A 416 -2.86 -0.72 -7.89
C HIS A 416 -2.06 -0.50 -9.17
N HIS A 417 -2.71 -0.37 -10.32
CA HIS A 417 -2.04 -0.04 -11.59
C HIS A 417 -2.54 1.28 -12.17
N GLN A 418 -3.81 1.34 -12.57
CA GLN A 418 -4.35 2.47 -13.33
C GLN A 418 -4.38 3.76 -12.52
N VAL A 419 -4.88 3.72 -11.29
CA VAL A 419 -4.93 4.89 -10.39
C VAL A 419 -3.53 5.35 -10.03
N LYS A 420 -2.64 4.44 -9.66
CA LYS A 420 -1.26 4.76 -9.30
C LYS A 420 -0.45 5.34 -10.47
N ALA A 421 -0.63 4.79 -11.68
CA ALA A 421 -0.01 5.32 -12.89
C ALA A 421 -0.54 6.72 -13.22
N PHE A 422 -1.84 6.96 -13.06
CA PHE A 422 -2.43 8.28 -13.24
C PHE A 422 -1.90 9.30 -12.23
N GLU A 423 -1.91 8.99 -10.92
CA GLU A 423 -1.35 9.86 -9.87
C GLU A 423 0.11 10.22 -10.16
N ALA A 424 0.91 9.24 -10.60
CA ALA A 424 2.33 9.42 -10.88
C ALA A 424 2.62 10.39 -12.05
N VAL A 425 1.68 10.59 -12.98
CA VAL A 425 1.79 11.63 -14.03
C VAL A 425 1.85 13.02 -13.40
N PHE A 426 1.11 13.26 -12.33
CA PHE A 426 1.05 14.55 -11.63
C PHE A 426 2.20 14.79 -10.65
N GLY A 427 3.13 13.84 -10.52
CA GLY A 427 4.36 14.03 -9.76
C GLY A 427 4.62 13.01 -8.65
N GLY A 428 3.62 12.24 -8.26
CA GLY A 428 3.80 11.22 -7.23
C GLY A 428 2.51 10.48 -6.91
N VAL A 429 2.60 9.47 -6.05
CA VAL A 429 1.44 8.74 -5.55
C VAL A 429 1.10 9.17 -4.13
N THR A 430 -0.19 9.17 -3.80
CA THR A 430 -0.70 9.62 -2.49
C THR A 430 -0.50 8.59 -1.39
N CYS A 431 -0.43 7.29 -1.75
CA CYS A 431 -0.30 6.20 -0.81
C CYS A 431 0.55 5.06 -1.38
N LEU A 432 1.38 4.48 -0.54
CA LEU A 432 2.12 3.26 -0.83
C LEU A 432 1.42 2.07 -0.14
N PRO A 433 1.02 1.01 -0.87
CA PRO A 433 0.33 -0.13 -0.28
C PRO A 433 1.23 -0.92 0.67
N GLY A 434 0.69 -1.38 1.79
CA GLY A 434 1.44 -2.04 2.86
C GLY A 434 2.00 -3.42 2.50
N CYS A 435 1.53 -4.02 1.40
CA CYS A 435 1.95 -5.36 0.98
C CYS A 435 3.27 -5.38 0.20
N PHE A 436 3.60 -4.29 -0.51
CA PHE A 436 4.82 -4.22 -1.33
C PHE A 436 5.25 -2.76 -1.57
N SER A 437 6.05 -2.22 -0.66
CA SER A 437 6.50 -0.83 -0.72
C SER A 437 7.91 -0.66 -0.18
N MET A 438 8.71 0.11 -0.90
CA MET A 438 10.07 0.46 -0.50
C MET A 438 10.12 1.90 0.02
N TYR A 439 10.80 2.09 1.14
CA TYR A 439 10.99 3.39 1.77
C TYR A 439 12.48 3.68 1.94
N ARG A 440 12.83 4.97 1.86
CA ARG A 440 14.17 5.44 2.12
C ARG A 440 14.38 5.66 3.61
N ILE A 441 15.40 5.03 4.19
CA ILE A 441 15.80 5.24 5.59
C ILE A 441 16.43 6.61 5.72
N LYS A 442 17.42 6.91 4.88
CA LYS A 442 18.15 8.19 4.84
C LYS A 442 18.42 8.61 3.40
N ALA A 443 18.50 9.91 3.13
CA ALA A 443 18.77 10.48 1.83
C ALA A 443 19.92 11.48 1.92
N ARG A 444 20.78 11.52 0.89
CA ARG A 444 21.80 12.56 0.79
C ARG A 444 21.15 13.93 0.57
N LYS A 445 21.68 14.95 1.24
CA LYS A 445 21.30 16.34 1.03
C LYS A 445 21.94 16.84 -0.27
N PRO A 446 21.17 17.41 -1.22
CA PRO A 446 21.75 17.94 -2.46
C PRO A 446 22.80 19.01 -2.16
N GLY A 447 24.03 18.83 -2.69
CA GLY A 447 25.13 19.79 -2.52
C GLY A 447 25.91 19.71 -1.20
N PHE A 448 25.56 18.80 -0.31
CA PHE A 448 26.26 18.58 0.96
C PHE A 448 26.55 17.08 1.15
N ASP A 449 27.64 16.77 1.84
CA ASP A 449 27.98 15.39 2.24
C ASP A 449 27.20 14.92 3.48
N ASP A 450 26.03 15.49 3.71
CA ASP A 450 25.19 15.24 4.88
C ASP A 450 23.98 14.35 4.51
N TRP A 451 23.50 13.57 5.47
CA TRP A 451 22.37 12.67 5.32
C TRP A 451 21.15 13.21 6.06
N ILE A 452 20.01 13.16 5.39
CA ILE A 452 18.72 13.50 5.98
C ILE A 452 18.00 12.20 6.29
N PRO A 453 17.63 11.93 7.55
CA PRO A 453 16.75 10.83 7.90
C PRO A 453 15.38 11.05 7.26
N VAL A 454 14.81 10.02 6.68
CA VAL A 454 13.52 10.10 5.97
C VAL A 454 12.45 9.36 6.77
N ILE A 455 12.29 8.04 6.60
CA ILE A 455 11.26 7.29 7.34
C ILE A 455 11.54 7.25 8.86
N VAL A 456 12.79 7.36 9.25
CA VAL A 456 13.25 7.33 10.65
C VAL A 456 13.32 8.71 11.30
N LYS A 457 12.79 9.77 10.64
CA LYS A 457 12.76 11.10 11.23
C LYS A 457 11.92 11.09 12.51
N GLN A 458 12.41 11.77 13.56
CA GLN A 458 11.78 11.78 14.88
C GLN A 458 10.30 12.18 14.86
N ASP A 459 9.92 13.17 14.03
CA ASP A 459 8.52 13.59 13.89
C ASP A 459 7.62 12.45 13.38
N ILE A 460 8.10 11.68 12.38
CA ILE A 460 7.36 10.54 11.83
C ILE A 460 7.23 9.45 12.87
N ILE A 461 8.33 9.08 13.53
CA ILE A 461 8.34 8.06 14.58
C ILE A 461 7.39 8.43 15.72
N ARG A 462 7.46 9.67 16.20
CA ARG A 462 6.61 10.17 17.29
C ARG A 462 5.13 10.07 16.96
N GLU A 463 4.72 10.53 15.77
CA GLU A 463 3.32 10.50 15.37
C GLU A 463 2.84 9.09 15.01
N TYR A 464 3.69 8.31 14.36
CA TYR A 464 3.34 6.92 14.01
C TYR A 464 3.27 5.98 15.22
N SER A 465 4.02 6.29 16.30
CA SER A 465 4.00 5.52 17.56
C SER A 465 2.89 5.93 18.53
N GLN A 466 2.03 6.90 18.18
CA GLN A 466 0.94 7.32 19.06
C GLN A 466 0.00 6.17 19.41
N THR A 467 -0.32 6.08 20.71
CA THR A 467 -1.23 5.06 21.26
C THR A 467 -2.52 5.64 21.83
N ILE A 468 -2.48 6.93 22.18
CA ILE A 468 -3.63 7.65 22.74
C ILE A 468 -4.46 8.21 21.60
N VAL A 469 -5.68 7.71 21.47
CA VAL A 469 -6.63 8.09 20.44
C VAL A 469 -7.84 8.72 21.10
N THR A 470 -8.03 10.02 20.89
CA THR A 470 -9.10 10.80 21.53
C THR A 470 -10.31 11.02 20.63
N THR A 471 -10.10 11.04 19.30
CA THR A 471 -11.16 11.30 18.33
C THR A 471 -11.40 10.11 17.40
N LEU A 472 -12.62 10.01 16.84
CA LEU A 472 -12.94 8.99 15.84
C LEU A 472 -12.05 9.12 14.60
N HIS A 473 -11.72 10.35 14.19
CA HIS A 473 -10.82 10.61 13.08
C HIS A 473 -9.44 10.00 13.32
N GLN A 474 -8.80 10.27 14.45
CA GLN A 474 -7.52 9.66 14.83
C GLN A 474 -7.60 8.13 14.91
N LYS A 475 -8.73 7.59 15.40
CA LYS A 475 -8.95 6.14 15.46
C LYS A 475 -8.93 5.52 14.06
N ASN A 476 -9.61 6.14 13.11
CA ASN A 476 -9.67 5.64 11.73
C ASN A 476 -8.32 5.78 11.01
N LEU A 477 -7.57 6.84 11.26
CA LEU A 477 -6.20 7.02 10.73
C LEU A 477 -5.26 5.93 11.24
N LEU A 478 -5.16 5.78 12.57
CA LEU A 478 -4.12 4.97 13.21
C LEU A 478 -4.41 3.46 13.23
N LEU A 479 -5.68 3.04 13.27
CA LEU A 479 -6.04 1.64 13.51
C LEU A 479 -6.57 0.92 12.27
N LEU A 480 -7.02 1.63 11.23
CA LEU A 480 -7.64 0.99 10.07
C LEU A 480 -6.73 0.91 8.83
N GLY A 481 -5.70 1.75 8.74
CA GLY A 481 -4.80 1.77 7.59
C GLY A 481 -3.47 2.41 7.95
N GLU A 482 -2.60 1.64 8.57
CA GLU A 482 -1.27 2.06 9.01
C GLU A 482 -0.37 2.48 7.85
N ASP A 483 -0.50 1.84 6.69
CA ASP A 483 0.26 2.12 5.47
C ASP A 483 -0.11 3.48 4.85
N ARG A 484 -1.41 3.78 4.79
CA ARG A 484 -1.90 5.07 4.32
C ARG A 484 -1.48 6.19 5.26
N PHE A 485 -1.59 5.95 6.56
CA PHE A 485 -1.19 6.91 7.56
C PHE A 485 0.31 7.20 7.51
N LEU A 486 1.16 6.17 7.36
CA LEU A 486 2.59 6.34 7.18
C LEU A 486 2.91 7.18 5.93
N SER A 487 2.26 6.88 4.80
CA SER A 487 2.41 7.65 3.56
C SER A 487 2.00 9.11 3.74
N THR A 488 0.88 9.36 4.40
CA THR A 488 0.39 10.72 4.72
C THR A 488 1.35 11.48 5.61
N LEU A 489 1.89 10.84 6.65
CA LEU A 489 2.90 11.44 7.53
C LEU A 489 4.17 11.82 6.77
N MET A 490 4.65 10.95 5.89
CA MET A 490 5.83 11.22 5.09
C MET A 490 5.60 12.39 4.12
N LEU A 491 4.46 12.44 3.42
CA LEU A 491 4.12 13.55 2.52
C LEU A 491 3.94 14.88 3.27
N ARG A 492 3.36 14.85 4.47
CA ARG A 492 3.22 16.03 5.34
C ARG A 492 4.56 16.52 5.85
N THR A 493 5.45 15.61 6.21
CA THR A 493 6.77 15.95 6.75
C THR A 493 7.75 16.42 5.67
N PHE A 494 7.60 15.90 4.45
CA PHE A 494 8.48 16.20 3.33
C PHE A 494 7.69 16.56 2.06
N PRO A 495 6.98 17.70 2.01
CA PRO A 495 6.10 18.05 0.88
C PRO A 495 6.83 18.21 -0.46
N HIS A 496 8.14 18.53 -0.44
CA HIS A 496 8.96 18.64 -1.65
C HIS A 496 9.58 17.32 -2.13
N ARG A 497 9.40 16.24 -1.38
CA ARG A 497 9.76 14.89 -1.78
C ARG A 497 8.54 14.16 -2.35
N ARG A 498 8.78 13.11 -3.10
CA ARG A 498 7.71 12.37 -3.77
C ARG A 498 7.76 10.88 -3.50
N MET A 499 6.62 10.25 -3.59
CA MET A 499 6.46 8.81 -3.68
C MET A 499 6.13 8.45 -5.12
N VAL A 500 6.64 7.32 -5.61
CA VAL A 500 6.48 6.93 -7.02
C VAL A 500 5.92 5.53 -7.17
N PHE A 501 5.27 5.31 -8.30
CA PHE A 501 4.81 4.00 -8.74
C PHE A 501 5.75 3.45 -9.81
N VAL A 502 6.18 2.20 -9.64
CA VAL A 502 7.09 1.49 -10.56
C VAL A 502 6.37 0.25 -11.09
N PRO A 503 5.65 0.33 -12.21
CA PRO A 503 4.84 -0.77 -12.74
C PRO A 503 5.61 -2.02 -13.12
N HIS A 504 6.92 -1.90 -13.37
CA HIS A 504 7.80 -3.04 -13.68
C HIS A 504 8.13 -3.90 -12.45
N ALA A 505 8.02 -3.32 -11.26
CA ALA A 505 8.19 -4.04 -10.00
C ALA A 505 6.87 -4.71 -9.62
N VAL A 506 6.76 -6.00 -9.86
CA VAL A 506 5.52 -6.76 -9.66
C VAL A 506 5.60 -7.64 -8.43
N CYS A 507 4.53 -7.74 -7.68
CA CYS A 507 4.32 -8.75 -6.65
C CYS A 507 2.96 -9.43 -6.80
N HIS A 508 2.81 -10.59 -6.19
CA HIS A 508 1.56 -11.37 -6.14
C HIS A 508 1.17 -11.60 -4.69
N THR A 509 -0.06 -11.25 -4.33
CA THR A 509 -0.61 -11.46 -2.99
C THR A 509 -1.89 -12.29 -3.05
N GLU A 510 -2.27 -12.91 -1.94
CA GLU A 510 -3.53 -13.62 -1.81
C GLU A 510 -4.64 -12.68 -1.33
N VAL A 511 -5.85 -12.88 -1.86
CA VAL A 511 -7.01 -12.06 -1.51
C VAL A 511 -8.13 -12.92 -0.94
N PRO A 512 -9.02 -12.33 -0.12
CA PRO A 512 -10.17 -13.05 0.43
C PRO A 512 -11.03 -13.70 -0.65
N HIS A 513 -11.33 -14.98 -0.49
CA HIS A 513 -12.17 -15.75 -1.41
C HIS A 513 -13.66 -15.71 -1.05
N THR A 514 -14.03 -15.19 0.13
CA THR A 514 -15.41 -15.07 0.60
C THR A 514 -15.87 -13.61 0.62
N LEU A 515 -17.13 -13.37 0.22
CA LEU A 515 -17.73 -12.03 0.19
C LEU A 515 -17.73 -11.35 1.57
N ARG A 516 -18.01 -12.11 2.64
CA ARG A 516 -18.02 -11.57 4.01
C ARG A 516 -16.67 -11.01 4.43
N MET A 517 -15.58 -11.70 4.12
CA MET A 517 -14.22 -11.24 4.42
C MET A 517 -13.87 -10.02 3.55
N LEU A 518 -14.24 -10.04 2.27
CA LEU A 518 -14.04 -8.94 1.34
C LEU A 518 -14.72 -7.66 1.86
N LEU A 519 -16.02 -7.70 2.18
CA LEU A 519 -16.77 -6.54 2.69
C LEU A 519 -16.16 -5.99 4.00
N SER A 520 -15.77 -6.88 4.92
CA SER A 520 -15.10 -6.47 6.15
C SER A 520 -13.76 -5.74 5.88
N GLN A 521 -13.00 -6.22 4.90
CA GLN A 521 -11.73 -5.60 4.50
C GLN A 521 -11.96 -4.25 3.81
N ARG A 522 -12.91 -4.16 2.86
CA ARG A 522 -13.22 -2.93 2.12
C ARG A 522 -13.78 -1.83 3.04
N ARG A 523 -14.63 -2.18 3.98
CA ARG A 523 -15.12 -1.23 4.99
C ARG A 523 -13.98 -0.54 5.75
N ARG A 524 -12.95 -1.29 6.14
CA ARG A 524 -11.75 -0.73 6.79
C ARG A 524 -10.98 0.19 5.83
N TRP A 525 -10.79 -0.26 4.58
CA TRP A 525 -10.02 0.50 3.59
C TRP A 525 -10.68 1.82 3.21
N ILE A 526 -12.00 1.82 2.97
CA ILE A 526 -12.76 3.03 2.62
C ILE A 526 -12.66 4.05 3.75
N ASN A 527 -12.96 3.65 5.00
CA ASN A 527 -12.88 4.54 6.15
C ASN A 527 -11.47 5.14 6.31
N SER A 528 -10.43 4.32 6.22
CA SER A 528 -9.05 4.79 6.27
C SER A 528 -8.73 5.75 5.11
N THR A 529 -9.18 5.45 3.89
CA THR A 529 -8.92 6.28 2.70
C THR A 529 -9.49 7.67 2.86
N VAL A 530 -10.77 7.80 3.23
CA VAL A 530 -11.42 9.10 3.38
C VAL A 530 -10.68 9.97 4.40
N HIS A 531 -10.38 9.41 5.58
CA HIS A 531 -9.71 10.18 6.63
C HIS A 531 -8.27 10.58 6.26
N ASN A 532 -7.52 9.73 5.56
CA ASN A 532 -6.17 10.05 5.09
C ASN A 532 -6.18 11.07 3.95
N LEU A 533 -7.13 11.00 3.01
CA LEU A 533 -7.28 12.02 1.97
C LEU A 533 -7.66 13.38 2.55
N MET A 534 -8.48 13.43 3.61
CA MET A 534 -8.79 14.67 4.33
C MET A 534 -7.52 15.29 4.94
N GLU A 535 -6.65 14.49 5.57
CA GLU A 535 -5.36 14.96 6.10
C GLU A 535 -4.45 15.49 4.98
N LEU A 536 -4.37 14.78 3.84
CA LEU A 536 -3.55 15.19 2.71
C LEU A 536 -4.06 16.49 2.06
N LEU A 537 -5.36 16.74 2.04
CA LEU A 537 -5.94 17.98 1.51
C LEU A 537 -5.47 19.21 2.30
N LEU A 538 -5.19 19.06 3.59
CA LEU A 538 -4.70 20.13 4.47
C LEU A 538 -3.21 20.40 4.31
N VAL A 539 -2.45 19.52 3.64
CA VAL A 539 -1.02 19.70 3.41
C VAL A 539 -0.80 20.76 2.33
N ARG A 540 -0.10 21.85 2.68
CA ARG A 540 0.29 22.86 1.72
C ARG A 540 1.52 22.43 0.91
N ASP A 541 1.60 22.88 -0.34
CA ASP A 541 2.77 22.71 -1.23
C ASP A 541 3.15 21.26 -1.57
N LEU A 542 2.16 20.36 -1.67
CA LEU A 542 2.39 19.02 -2.21
C LEU A 542 3.04 19.13 -3.59
N CYS A 543 4.18 18.44 -3.76
CA CYS A 543 4.96 18.46 -4.99
C CYS A 543 4.13 17.98 -6.19
N GLY A 544 3.88 18.88 -7.16
CA GLY A 544 3.21 18.59 -8.42
C GLY A 544 4.11 18.86 -9.62
N THR A 545 3.85 18.22 -10.74
CA THR A 545 4.69 18.32 -11.96
C THR A 545 4.13 19.29 -12.99
N PHE A 546 2.85 19.58 -13.00
CA PHE A 546 2.17 20.52 -13.89
C PHE A 546 1.48 21.61 -13.07
N CYS A 547 0.83 22.56 -13.76
CA CYS A 547 0.02 23.62 -13.13
C CYS A 547 -1.06 23.11 -12.17
N PHE A 548 -1.36 21.81 -12.19
CA PHE A 548 -2.24 21.14 -11.24
C PHE A 548 -1.42 20.67 -10.04
N SER A 549 -1.73 21.18 -8.87
CA SER A 549 -1.13 20.68 -7.63
C SER A 549 -1.64 19.27 -7.34
N MET A 550 -0.86 18.45 -6.65
CA MET A 550 -1.31 17.15 -6.14
C MET A 550 -2.56 17.27 -5.26
N GLN A 551 -2.80 18.42 -4.65
CA GLN A 551 -4.03 18.70 -3.90
C GLN A 551 -5.30 18.56 -4.74
N PHE A 552 -5.25 18.94 -6.04
CA PHE A 552 -6.40 18.73 -6.95
C PHE A 552 -6.68 17.24 -7.15
N VAL A 553 -5.65 16.42 -7.34
CA VAL A 553 -5.79 14.96 -7.47
C VAL A 553 -6.38 14.37 -6.19
N VAL A 554 -5.87 14.77 -5.03
CA VAL A 554 -6.38 14.35 -3.71
C VAL A 554 -7.84 14.75 -3.53
N LEU A 555 -8.23 15.96 -3.92
CA LEU A 555 -9.61 16.45 -3.86
C LEU A 555 -10.54 15.61 -4.75
N MET A 556 -10.11 15.34 -5.98
CA MET A 556 -10.89 14.52 -6.92
C MET A 556 -11.07 13.08 -6.43
N ASP A 557 -10.01 12.49 -5.85
CA ASP A 557 -10.09 11.15 -5.26
C ASP A 557 -11.00 11.14 -4.02
N LEU A 558 -10.97 12.17 -3.19
CA LEU A 558 -11.87 12.32 -2.03
C LEU A 558 -13.33 12.43 -2.47
N ILE A 559 -13.64 13.30 -3.44
CA ILE A 559 -14.99 13.46 -4.00
C ILE A 559 -15.47 12.13 -4.59
N GLY A 560 -14.64 11.47 -5.41
CA GLY A 560 -14.97 10.17 -6.01
C GLY A 560 -15.27 9.10 -4.97
N THR A 561 -14.44 9.01 -3.93
CA THR A 561 -14.64 8.04 -2.84
C THR A 561 -15.90 8.35 -2.04
N CYS A 562 -16.18 9.63 -1.73
CA CYS A 562 -17.37 10.03 -0.99
C CYS A 562 -18.67 9.81 -1.80
N LEU A 563 -18.66 10.12 -3.11
CA LEU A 563 -19.83 9.90 -3.97
C LEU A 563 -20.19 8.43 -4.11
N LEU A 564 -19.19 7.56 -4.31
CA LEU A 564 -19.40 6.11 -4.35
C LEU A 564 -19.97 5.58 -3.03
N TYR A 565 -19.48 6.08 -1.90
CA TYR A 565 -19.95 5.67 -0.57
C TYR A 565 -21.39 6.13 -0.28
N THR A 566 -21.78 7.34 -0.70
CA THR A 566 -23.13 7.86 -0.50
C THR A 566 -24.16 7.18 -1.39
N SER A 567 -23.79 6.73 -2.60
CA SER A 567 -24.70 5.96 -3.46
C SER A 567 -25.02 4.58 -2.88
N ASP A 568 -24.02 3.88 -2.35
CA ASP A 568 -24.22 2.59 -1.67
C ASP A 568 -25.10 2.73 -0.40
N ALA A 569 -24.94 3.82 0.35
CA ALA A 569 -25.75 4.07 1.56
C ALA A 569 -27.22 4.42 1.24
N ALA A 570 -27.51 4.93 0.05
CA ALA A 570 -28.87 5.23 -0.38
C ALA A 570 -29.67 3.97 -0.76
N ASP A 571 -28.98 2.91 -1.21
CA ASP A 571 -29.60 1.62 -1.55
C ASP A 571 -29.90 0.75 -0.30
N ASP A 572 -29.27 1.06 0.85
CA ASP A 572 -29.49 0.35 2.12
C ASP A 572 -30.65 0.92 2.98
N THR A 573 -31.37 1.95 2.51
CA THR A 573 -32.59 2.39 3.18
C THR A 573 -33.74 1.47 2.78
N PRO A 574 -34.32 0.67 3.72
CA PRO A 574 -35.51 -0.11 3.41
C PRO A 574 -36.66 0.84 3.13
N CYS A 575 -37.23 0.74 1.91
CA CYS A 575 -38.51 1.33 1.56
C CYS A 575 -39.65 0.72 2.40
#